data_37fc4d3e332e00049902ef2b982ab595
#
_entry.id   37fc4d3e332e00049902ef2b982ab595
#
_cell.length_a   1.000
_cell.length_b   1.000
_cell.length_c   1.000
_cell.angle_alpha   90.00
_cell.angle_beta   90.00
_cell.angle_gamma   90.00
#
_symmetry.space_group_name_H-M   'P 1'
#
loop_
_entity.id
_entity.type
_entity.pdbx_description
1 polymer ?
#
loop_
_entity_poly.entity_id
_entity_poly.type
_entity_poly.pdbx_seq_one_letter_code
_entity_poly.pdbx_strand_id
1 'polypeptide(L)'
;MNSITELLDLEDSEIFISDTIIDGTKKTLVLETHSCSTFCPCCGFKMHSRGIKTRTINHPVLQDGYELVLLLKQRRWRCTNPDCKYETNEAFKFVNKHRWNTNATDMLIVSAFRDLSVSASFIARKYNTSDTHVLDVFDRYVKLDRLKLPDIISVDEVYMSLDDNCKYALVIQDFYTGDPIDILRSRRTNVTEPYFAGIPIEERLGVKYLLSDMYNQYINYVDKYFPNTVSVVDSFHVIQWVTHSIDMYIRSIEKTIRLRDRELAERKSAECGYEVILPESD
;
A
#
# COMPACT_ATOMS: atom_id res chain seq x y z
N MET A 1 5.83 -38.96 -12.58
CA MET A 1 5.84 -37.49 -12.40
C MET A 1 6.77 -36.89 -13.44
N ASN A 2 6.38 -35.79 -14.05
CA ASN A 2 7.21 -35.13 -15.05
C ASN A 2 8.17 -34.21 -14.30
N SER A 3 9.48 -34.47 -14.34
CA SER A 3 10.50 -33.70 -13.60
C SER A 3 10.45 -32.18 -13.83
N ILE A 4 9.88 -31.74 -14.96
CA ILE A 4 9.75 -30.32 -15.29
C ILE A 4 8.59 -29.68 -14.54
N THR A 5 7.48 -30.37 -14.30
CA THR A 5 6.37 -29.83 -13.50
C THR A 5 6.74 -29.70 -12.03
N GLU A 6 7.59 -30.59 -11.51
CA GLU A 6 8.17 -30.49 -10.18
C GLU A 6 9.15 -29.31 -10.09
N LEU A 7 10.02 -29.14 -11.11
CA LEU A 7 10.96 -28.02 -11.16
C LEU A 7 10.26 -26.66 -11.21
N LEU A 8 9.06 -26.60 -11.82
CA LEU A 8 8.24 -25.40 -11.91
C LEU A 8 7.29 -25.23 -10.73
N ASP A 9 7.38 -26.10 -9.70
CA ASP A 9 6.50 -26.06 -8.53
C ASP A 9 4.98 -26.07 -8.89
N LEU A 10 4.67 -26.83 -9.96
CA LEU A 10 3.30 -27.06 -10.39
C LEU A 10 2.79 -28.32 -9.69
N GLU A 11 2.10 -28.14 -8.58
CA GLU A 11 1.66 -29.22 -7.67
C GLU A 11 0.55 -30.15 -8.22
N ASP A 12 0.33 -30.16 -9.52
CA ASP A 12 -0.71 -30.99 -10.17
C ASP A 12 -0.10 -32.14 -10.96
N SER A 13 -0.27 -33.35 -10.47
CA SER A 13 0.28 -34.59 -11.05
C SER A 13 -0.28 -34.94 -12.43
N GLU A 14 -1.45 -34.43 -12.79
CA GLU A 14 -2.16 -34.73 -14.03
C GLU A 14 -1.79 -33.79 -15.18
N ILE A 15 -0.92 -32.81 -14.94
CA ILE A 15 -0.51 -31.83 -15.95
C ILE A 15 0.73 -32.34 -16.69
N PHE A 16 0.74 -32.11 -17.99
CA PHE A 16 1.93 -32.32 -18.82
C PHE A 16 2.13 -31.13 -19.78
N ILE A 17 3.37 -30.94 -20.21
CA ILE A 17 3.73 -29.93 -21.21
C ILE A 17 3.51 -30.56 -22.58
N SER A 18 2.53 -30.04 -23.34
CA SER A 18 2.24 -30.50 -24.69
C SER A 18 3.08 -29.81 -25.75
N ASP A 19 3.54 -28.58 -25.50
CA ASP A 19 4.33 -27.81 -26.44
C ASP A 19 5.15 -26.73 -25.71
N THR A 20 6.25 -26.27 -26.34
CA THR A 20 7.10 -25.18 -25.85
C THR A 20 7.39 -24.22 -26.99
N ILE A 21 6.94 -22.97 -26.83
CA ILE A 21 7.11 -21.90 -27.81
C ILE A 21 8.16 -20.93 -27.26
N ILE A 22 9.20 -20.64 -28.03
CA ILE A 22 10.27 -19.71 -27.68
C ILE A 22 10.23 -18.54 -28.67
N ASP A 23 10.04 -17.33 -28.11
CA ASP A 23 10.03 -16.10 -28.88
C ASP A 23 10.93 -15.07 -28.18
N GLY A 24 12.16 -14.94 -28.64
CA GLY A 24 13.17 -14.10 -28.00
C GLY A 24 13.43 -14.49 -26.55
N THR A 25 13.18 -13.57 -25.64
CA THR A 25 13.28 -13.79 -24.17
C THR A 25 12.04 -14.41 -23.56
N LYS A 26 10.94 -14.54 -24.32
CA LYS A 26 9.69 -15.10 -23.86
C LYS A 26 9.60 -16.58 -24.15
N LYS A 27 9.39 -17.38 -23.09
CA LYS A 27 9.13 -18.81 -23.21
C LYS A 27 7.68 -19.09 -22.79
N THR A 28 6.94 -19.76 -23.67
CA THR A 28 5.55 -20.16 -23.40
C THR A 28 5.47 -21.67 -23.34
N LEU A 29 5.07 -22.21 -22.18
CA LEU A 29 4.82 -23.63 -21.99
C LEU A 29 3.31 -23.88 -22.14
N VAL A 30 2.94 -24.76 -23.07
CA VAL A 30 1.55 -25.19 -23.23
C VAL A 30 1.28 -26.35 -22.29
N LEU A 31 0.38 -26.13 -21.33
CA LEU A 31 0.01 -27.09 -20.30
C LEU A 31 -1.34 -27.71 -20.63
N GLU A 32 -1.42 -29.03 -20.59
CA GLU A 32 -2.62 -29.81 -20.78
C GLU A 32 -2.79 -30.84 -19.66
N THR A 33 -4.03 -31.30 -19.45
CA THR A 33 -4.35 -32.40 -18.55
C THR A 33 -4.72 -33.65 -19.32
N HIS A 34 -4.40 -34.83 -18.77
CA HIS A 34 -4.95 -36.08 -19.29
C HIS A 34 -6.45 -36.08 -19.13
N SER A 35 -7.12 -36.65 -20.10
CA SER A 35 -8.60 -36.74 -20.08
C SER A 35 -9.04 -37.76 -19.03
N CYS A 36 -9.51 -37.29 -17.88
CA CYS A 36 -10.08 -38.11 -16.83
C CYS A 36 -11.60 -38.02 -16.84
N SER A 37 -12.26 -39.11 -16.50
CA SER A 37 -13.70 -39.09 -16.26
C SER A 37 -13.99 -38.35 -14.94
N THR A 38 -14.90 -37.41 -14.98
CA THR A 38 -15.33 -36.70 -13.77
C THR A 38 -16.84 -36.85 -13.54
N PHE A 39 -17.28 -36.73 -12.31
CA PHE A 39 -18.69 -36.87 -11.91
C PHE A 39 -19.19 -35.55 -11.33
N CYS A 40 -20.48 -35.29 -11.54
CA CYS A 40 -21.12 -34.09 -11.05
C CYS A 40 -21.24 -34.11 -9.51
N PRO A 41 -20.75 -33.09 -8.80
CA PRO A 41 -20.85 -33.06 -7.34
C PRO A 41 -22.27 -32.83 -6.83
N CYS A 42 -23.19 -32.38 -7.71
CA CYS A 42 -24.59 -32.13 -7.33
C CYS A 42 -25.49 -33.37 -7.44
N CYS A 43 -25.27 -34.24 -8.44
CA CYS A 43 -26.19 -35.35 -8.72
C CYS A 43 -25.49 -36.69 -9.02
N GLY A 44 -24.16 -36.76 -9.00
CA GLY A 44 -23.39 -37.98 -9.21
C GLY A 44 -23.32 -38.49 -10.65
N PHE A 45 -24.00 -37.86 -11.61
CA PHE A 45 -23.95 -38.27 -13.02
C PHE A 45 -22.59 -37.94 -13.63
N LYS A 46 -22.20 -38.73 -14.64
CA LYS A 46 -20.98 -38.50 -15.41
C LYS A 46 -21.04 -37.13 -16.08
N MET A 47 -19.92 -36.46 -16.11
CA MET A 47 -19.78 -35.18 -16.83
C MET A 47 -19.12 -35.39 -18.18
N HIS A 48 -19.46 -34.58 -19.16
CA HIS A 48 -18.83 -34.57 -20.48
C HIS A 48 -18.09 -33.25 -20.73
N SER A 49 -17.04 -33.32 -21.54
CA SER A 49 -16.29 -32.14 -21.95
C SER A 49 -17.11 -31.27 -22.91
N ARG A 50 -17.21 -29.98 -22.63
CA ARG A 50 -17.85 -28.97 -23.49
C ARG A 50 -16.83 -28.10 -24.26
N GLY A 51 -15.62 -28.56 -24.33
CA GLY A 51 -14.52 -27.84 -24.98
C GLY A 51 -13.41 -27.39 -24.04
N ILE A 52 -12.42 -26.78 -24.64
CA ILE A 52 -11.21 -26.31 -23.95
C ILE A 52 -11.19 -24.79 -24.01
N LYS A 53 -10.89 -24.16 -22.89
CA LYS A 53 -10.59 -22.73 -22.79
C LYS A 53 -9.12 -22.53 -22.51
N THR A 54 -8.47 -21.70 -23.27
CA THR A 54 -7.07 -21.34 -23.05
C THR A 54 -6.97 -20.17 -22.08
N ARG A 55 -6.07 -20.27 -21.10
CA ARG A 55 -5.73 -19.20 -20.15
C ARG A 55 -4.24 -18.95 -20.19
N THR A 56 -3.85 -17.69 -20.27
CA THR A 56 -2.47 -17.27 -20.09
C THR A 56 -2.21 -17.00 -18.61
N ILE A 57 -1.16 -17.58 -18.05
CA ILE A 57 -0.82 -17.48 -16.63
C ILE A 57 0.65 -17.12 -16.54
N ASN A 58 0.97 -16.07 -15.80
CA ASN A 58 2.34 -15.69 -15.51
C ASN A 58 2.91 -16.58 -14.41
N HIS A 59 4.16 -17.00 -14.62
CA HIS A 59 4.91 -17.79 -13.65
C HIS A 59 6.24 -17.11 -13.38
N PRO A 60 6.75 -17.11 -12.13
CA PRO A 60 8.02 -16.48 -11.83
C PRO A 60 9.15 -17.17 -12.59
N VAL A 61 10.09 -16.39 -13.09
CA VAL A 61 11.23 -16.90 -13.84
C VAL A 61 12.25 -17.49 -12.87
N LEU A 62 12.71 -18.69 -13.14
CA LEU A 62 13.77 -19.36 -12.37
C LEU A 62 15.18 -18.87 -12.77
N GLN A 63 15.31 -18.14 -13.88
CA GLN A 63 16.59 -17.61 -14.40
C GLN A 63 16.40 -16.19 -14.91
N ASP A 64 17.38 -15.33 -14.63
CA ASP A 64 17.42 -13.97 -15.14
C ASP A 64 17.41 -13.95 -16.68
N GLY A 65 16.62 -13.04 -17.23
CA GLY A 65 16.56 -12.79 -18.67
C GLY A 65 15.46 -13.52 -19.45
N TYR A 66 14.63 -14.34 -18.80
CA TYR A 66 13.50 -15.00 -19.47
C TYR A 66 12.17 -14.67 -18.80
N GLU A 67 11.18 -14.33 -19.63
CA GLU A 67 9.79 -14.26 -19.22
C GLU A 67 9.12 -15.61 -19.45
N LEU A 68 8.66 -16.27 -18.38
CA LEU A 68 7.97 -17.55 -18.48
C LEU A 68 6.46 -17.37 -18.39
N VAL A 69 5.76 -17.82 -19.41
CA VAL A 69 4.30 -17.80 -19.51
C VAL A 69 3.77 -19.21 -19.66
N LEU A 70 2.74 -19.55 -18.88
CA LEU A 70 2.05 -20.82 -18.98
C LEU A 70 0.76 -20.62 -19.79
N LEU A 71 0.61 -21.33 -20.87
CA LEU A 71 -0.61 -21.36 -21.67
C LEU A 71 -1.43 -22.59 -21.27
N LEU A 72 -2.34 -22.42 -20.32
CA LEU A 72 -3.12 -23.50 -19.72
C LEU A 72 -4.35 -23.81 -20.57
N LYS A 73 -4.43 -25.00 -21.12
CA LYS A 73 -5.61 -25.54 -21.79
C LYS A 73 -6.54 -26.17 -20.77
N GLN A 74 -7.47 -25.39 -20.27
CA GLN A 74 -8.45 -25.75 -19.23
C GLN A 74 -9.71 -26.32 -19.84
N ARG A 75 -10.07 -27.54 -19.46
CA ARG A 75 -11.28 -28.23 -19.94
C ARG A 75 -12.52 -27.72 -19.20
N ARG A 76 -13.62 -27.59 -19.94
CA ARG A 76 -14.92 -27.21 -19.40
C ARG A 76 -15.80 -28.46 -19.33
N TRP A 77 -16.43 -28.67 -18.18
CA TRP A 77 -17.24 -29.81 -17.89
C TRP A 77 -18.71 -29.43 -17.70
N ARG A 78 -19.62 -30.28 -18.23
CA ARG A 78 -21.05 -30.14 -18.03
C ARG A 78 -21.66 -31.48 -17.62
N CYS A 79 -22.62 -31.45 -16.68
CA CYS A 79 -23.36 -32.62 -16.26
C CYS A 79 -24.20 -33.18 -17.39
N THR A 80 -24.25 -34.52 -17.52
CA THR A 80 -25.06 -35.21 -18.53
C THR A 80 -26.52 -35.36 -18.12
N ASN A 81 -26.85 -35.15 -16.84
CA ASN A 81 -28.24 -35.19 -16.37
C ASN A 81 -29.01 -33.97 -16.92
N PRO A 82 -30.13 -34.18 -17.67
CA PRO A 82 -30.92 -33.08 -18.24
C PRO A 82 -31.47 -32.10 -17.20
N ASP A 83 -31.78 -32.60 -16.00
CA ASP A 83 -32.35 -31.81 -14.91
C ASP A 83 -31.30 -31.05 -14.11
N CYS A 84 -30.02 -31.39 -14.28
CA CYS A 84 -28.91 -30.78 -13.60
C CYS A 84 -28.14 -29.84 -14.55
N LYS A 85 -28.16 -28.54 -14.26
CA LYS A 85 -27.47 -27.51 -15.07
C LYS A 85 -26.05 -27.23 -14.61
N TYR A 86 -25.45 -28.12 -13.82
CA TYR A 86 -24.10 -27.88 -13.26
C TYR A 86 -23.06 -27.90 -14.38
N GLU A 87 -22.29 -26.82 -14.42
CA GLU A 87 -21.12 -26.65 -15.28
C GLU A 87 -19.91 -26.14 -14.42
N THR A 88 -18.73 -26.63 -14.75
CA THR A 88 -17.50 -26.21 -14.10
C THR A 88 -16.31 -26.27 -15.05
N ASN A 89 -15.26 -25.53 -14.72
CA ASN A 89 -13.98 -25.70 -15.37
C ASN A 89 -13.07 -26.57 -14.49
N GLU A 90 -12.08 -27.21 -15.09
CA GLU A 90 -11.02 -27.88 -14.33
C GLU A 90 -10.41 -26.90 -13.31
N ALA A 91 -10.13 -27.41 -12.12
CA ALA A 91 -9.42 -26.67 -11.08
C ALA A 91 -7.99 -27.17 -11.00
N PHE A 92 -7.06 -26.26 -10.69
CA PHE A 92 -5.63 -26.54 -10.56
C PHE A 92 -5.15 -26.03 -9.20
N LYS A 93 -4.21 -26.75 -8.59
CA LYS A 93 -3.65 -26.34 -7.29
C LYS A 93 -2.70 -25.16 -7.40
N PHE A 94 -1.91 -25.11 -8.48
CA PHE A 94 -0.88 -24.09 -8.68
C PHE A 94 -1.41 -22.71 -9.06
N VAL A 95 -2.69 -22.59 -9.44
CA VAL A 95 -3.31 -21.32 -9.83
C VAL A 95 -4.77 -21.24 -9.36
N ASN A 96 -5.09 -20.19 -8.66
CA ASN A 96 -6.46 -19.96 -8.18
C ASN A 96 -7.41 -19.57 -9.31
N LYS A 97 -8.72 -19.83 -9.08
CA LYS A 97 -9.78 -19.46 -10.00
C LYS A 97 -9.74 -17.95 -10.26
N HIS A 98 -9.78 -17.55 -11.53
CA HIS A 98 -9.75 -16.17 -12.00
C HIS A 98 -8.43 -15.40 -11.73
N ARG A 99 -7.35 -16.08 -11.32
CA ARG A 99 -6.03 -15.47 -11.18
C ARG A 99 -5.18 -15.65 -12.44
N TRP A 100 -4.31 -14.67 -12.70
CA TRP A 100 -3.41 -14.65 -13.86
C TRP A 100 -1.95 -14.96 -13.48
N ASN A 101 -1.70 -15.15 -12.20
CA ASN A 101 -0.39 -15.52 -11.67
C ASN A 101 -0.51 -16.84 -10.91
N THR A 102 0.57 -17.61 -10.89
CA THR A 102 0.64 -18.83 -10.08
C THR A 102 0.77 -18.51 -8.58
N ASN A 103 0.43 -19.45 -7.73
CA ASN A 103 0.60 -19.31 -6.28
C ASN A 103 2.08 -19.12 -5.89
N ALA A 104 3.01 -19.71 -6.64
CA ALA A 104 4.45 -19.50 -6.48
C ALA A 104 4.83 -18.02 -6.64
N THR A 105 4.22 -17.31 -7.59
CA THR A 105 4.41 -15.86 -7.75
C THR A 105 3.97 -15.10 -6.50
N ASP A 106 2.79 -15.43 -5.96
CA ASP A 106 2.28 -14.78 -4.73
C ASP A 106 3.25 -15.00 -3.55
N MET A 107 3.78 -16.20 -3.38
CA MET A 107 4.73 -16.51 -2.30
C MET A 107 6.08 -15.79 -2.45
N LEU A 108 6.57 -15.65 -3.68
CA LEU A 108 7.79 -14.88 -3.95
C LEU A 108 7.60 -13.38 -3.73
N ILE A 109 6.42 -12.84 -4.06
CA ILE A 109 6.07 -11.45 -3.74
C ILE A 109 6.11 -11.23 -2.24
N VAL A 110 5.45 -12.09 -1.45
CA VAL A 110 5.48 -12.01 0.03
C VAL A 110 6.90 -12.09 0.57
N SER A 111 7.72 -13.00 0.02
CA SER A 111 9.12 -13.12 0.43
C SER A 111 9.95 -11.87 0.10
N ALA A 112 9.67 -11.21 -1.03
CA ALA A 112 10.39 -10.00 -1.43
C ALA A 112 10.14 -8.81 -0.50
N PHE A 113 8.97 -8.73 0.13
CA PHE A 113 8.65 -7.69 1.12
C PHE A 113 9.46 -7.79 2.43
N ARG A 114 10.23 -8.85 2.63
CA ARG A 114 11.20 -8.93 3.76
C ARG A 114 12.35 -7.94 3.59
N ASP A 115 12.64 -7.52 2.37
CA ASP A 115 13.58 -6.44 2.10
C ASP A 115 12.82 -5.11 2.06
N LEU A 116 12.97 -4.31 3.11
CA LEU A 116 12.30 -3.02 3.26
C LEU A 116 12.77 -1.96 2.26
N SER A 117 13.86 -2.21 1.52
CA SER A 117 14.38 -1.28 0.53
C SER A 117 13.70 -1.39 -0.84
N VAL A 118 12.91 -2.44 -1.09
CA VAL A 118 12.28 -2.68 -2.38
C VAL A 118 10.89 -2.05 -2.47
N SER A 119 10.59 -1.44 -3.61
CA SER A 119 9.26 -0.90 -3.89
C SER A 119 8.35 -1.95 -4.54
N ALA A 120 7.02 -1.77 -4.42
CA ALA A 120 6.05 -2.62 -5.10
C ALA A 120 6.27 -2.67 -6.62
N SER A 121 6.62 -1.54 -7.24
CA SER A 121 6.94 -1.47 -8.68
C SER A 121 8.21 -2.23 -9.06
N PHE A 122 9.19 -2.30 -8.18
CA PHE A 122 10.37 -3.14 -8.40
C PHE A 122 9.99 -4.63 -8.37
N ILE A 123 9.22 -5.05 -7.36
CA ILE A 123 8.73 -6.43 -7.22
C ILE A 123 7.87 -6.82 -8.43
N ALA A 124 6.97 -5.93 -8.86
CA ALA A 124 6.10 -6.15 -10.01
C ALA A 124 6.91 -6.43 -11.29
N ARG A 125 7.91 -5.62 -11.57
CA ARG A 125 8.82 -5.83 -12.73
C ARG A 125 9.62 -7.12 -12.60
N LYS A 126 10.13 -7.42 -11.41
CA LYS A 126 10.92 -8.62 -11.15
C LYS A 126 10.15 -9.91 -11.44
N TYR A 127 8.85 -9.94 -11.11
CA TYR A 127 8.00 -11.12 -11.27
C TYR A 127 6.98 -11.03 -12.40
N ASN A 128 7.18 -10.08 -13.32
CA ASN A 128 6.33 -9.87 -14.49
C ASN A 128 4.83 -9.82 -14.14
N THR A 129 4.50 -8.95 -13.20
CA THR A 129 3.12 -8.73 -12.73
C THR A 129 2.84 -7.23 -12.60
N SER A 130 1.64 -6.85 -12.18
CA SER A 130 1.27 -5.45 -11.93
C SER A 130 1.51 -5.03 -10.48
N ASP A 131 1.78 -3.74 -10.27
CA ASP A 131 1.89 -3.13 -8.94
C ASP A 131 0.64 -3.39 -8.10
N THR A 132 -0.54 -3.29 -8.73
CA THR A 132 -1.83 -3.57 -8.08
C THR A 132 -1.90 -5.02 -7.57
N HIS A 133 -1.39 -5.99 -8.34
CA HIS A 133 -1.35 -7.39 -7.90
C HIS A 133 -0.39 -7.58 -6.72
N VAL A 134 0.77 -6.93 -6.76
CA VAL A 134 1.75 -6.97 -5.66
C VAL A 134 1.15 -6.45 -4.36
N LEU A 135 0.43 -5.32 -4.41
CA LEU A 135 -0.26 -4.76 -3.24
C LEU A 135 -1.42 -5.65 -2.77
N ASP A 136 -2.22 -6.22 -3.69
CA ASP A 136 -3.31 -7.16 -3.36
C ASP A 136 -2.77 -8.44 -2.68
N VAL A 137 -1.59 -8.92 -3.09
CA VAL A 137 -0.90 -10.04 -2.44
C VAL A 137 -0.43 -9.63 -1.03
N PHE A 138 0.18 -8.46 -0.90
CA PHE A 138 0.60 -7.94 0.39
C PHE A 138 -0.58 -7.87 1.36
N ASP A 139 -1.66 -7.21 1.00
CA ASP A 139 -2.86 -7.03 1.85
C ASP A 139 -3.51 -8.37 2.23
N ARG A 140 -3.37 -9.39 1.38
CA ARG A 140 -3.94 -10.72 1.63
C ARG A 140 -3.13 -11.57 2.62
N TYR A 141 -1.82 -11.53 2.50
CA TYR A 141 -0.94 -12.45 3.24
C TYR A 141 -0.20 -11.78 4.39
N VAL A 142 0.05 -10.48 4.33
CA VAL A 142 0.74 -9.75 5.38
C VAL A 142 -0.27 -9.18 6.36
N LYS A 143 -0.26 -9.68 7.56
CA LYS A 143 -1.04 -9.17 8.69
C LYS A 143 -0.06 -8.50 9.63
N LEU A 144 -0.17 -7.19 9.76
CA LEU A 144 0.61 -6.42 10.71
C LEU A 144 -0.29 -6.13 11.93
N ASP A 145 0.03 -6.78 13.05
CA ASP A 145 -0.62 -6.47 14.31
C ASP A 145 0.03 -5.21 14.89
N ARG A 146 -0.80 -4.36 15.48
CA ARG A 146 -0.34 -3.19 16.22
C ARG A 146 0.58 -3.62 17.37
N LEU A 147 1.69 -2.91 17.57
CA LEU A 147 2.53 -3.10 18.74
C LEU A 147 1.82 -2.59 20.01
N LYS A 148 2.20 -3.12 21.17
CA LYS A 148 1.74 -2.62 22.46
C LYS A 148 2.21 -1.19 22.67
N LEU A 149 1.36 -0.39 23.31
CA LEU A 149 1.74 0.98 23.70
C LEU A 149 2.81 0.93 24.79
N PRO A 150 3.95 1.62 24.60
CA PRO A 150 4.93 1.87 25.65
C PRO A 150 4.42 2.95 26.62
N ASP A 151 5.20 3.26 27.64
CA ASP A 151 4.86 4.30 28.62
C ASP A 151 5.00 5.73 28.08
N ILE A 152 5.74 5.93 27.00
CA ILE A 152 5.84 7.21 26.29
C ILE A 152 5.63 7.00 24.79
N ILE A 153 4.60 7.63 24.26
CA ILE A 153 4.26 7.59 22.83
C ILE A 153 4.40 8.97 22.20
N SER A 154 4.81 9.02 20.95
CA SER A 154 4.71 10.22 20.13
C SER A 154 3.69 10.02 19.01
N VAL A 155 2.98 11.10 18.68
CA VAL A 155 1.98 11.14 17.62
C VAL A 155 2.34 12.28 16.68
N ASP A 156 2.52 11.96 15.41
CA ASP A 156 2.90 12.92 14.37
C ASP A 156 2.17 12.62 13.05
N GLU A 157 2.22 13.58 12.14
CA GLU A 157 1.57 13.49 10.83
C GLU A 157 2.59 13.39 9.70
N VAL A 158 2.40 12.39 8.84
CA VAL A 158 3.22 12.23 7.64
C VAL A 158 2.38 12.47 6.39
N TYR A 159 2.89 13.30 5.48
CA TYR A 159 2.26 13.52 4.19
C TYR A 159 2.47 12.29 3.30
N MET A 160 1.40 11.58 2.98
CA MET A 160 1.45 10.36 2.17
C MET A 160 0.61 10.42 0.88
N SER A 161 -0.29 11.42 0.74
CA SER A 161 -1.18 11.56 -0.43
C SER A 161 -1.86 10.25 -0.84
N LEU A 162 -2.46 9.54 0.13
CA LEU A 162 -3.07 8.23 -0.07
C LEU A 162 -4.29 8.28 -1.00
N ASP A 163 -5.06 9.37 -0.94
CA ASP A 163 -6.17 9.68 -1.85
C ASP A 163 -6.44 11.20 -1.88
N ASP A 164 -7.32 11.66 -2.78
CA ASP A 164 -7.65 13.08 -2.94
C ASP A 164 -8.20 13.74 -1.66
N ASN A 165 -8.78 12.95 -0.76
CA ASN A 165 -9.40 13.40 0.48
C ASN A 165 -8.50 13.18 1.71
N CYS A 166 -7.42 12.41 1.59
CA CYS A 166 -6.58 12.00 2.71
C CYS A 166 -5.10 12.16 2.39
N LYS A 167 -4.55 13.33 2.71
CA LYS A 167 -3.15 13.69 2.42
C LYS A 167 -2.18 13.33 3.54
N TYR A 168 -2.69 13.17 4.76
CA TYR A 168 -1.86 12.94 5.95
C TYR A 168 -2.27 11.65 6.65
N ALA A 169 -1.30 10.77 6.86
CA ALA A 169 -1.39 9.64 7.76
C ALA A 169 -0.99 10.08 9.18
N LEU A 170 -1.59 9.46 10.20
CA LEU A 170 -1.18 9.63 11.58
C LEU A 170 -0.23 8.48 11.93
N VAL A 171 0.96 8.82 12.43
CA VAL A 171 1.96 7.87 12.89
C VAL A 171 2.01 7.89 14.40
N ILE A 172 1.93 6.73 15.02
CA ILE A 172 2.10 6.54 16.46
C ILE A 172 3.41 5.79 16.66
N GLN A 173 4.31 6.33 17.45
CA GLN A 173 5.67 5.82 17.64
C GLN A 173 5.99 5.63 19.11
N ASP A 174 6.88 4.69 19.39
CA ASP A 174 7.61 4.64 20.65
C ASP A 174 8.60 5.80 20.70
N PHE A 175 8.49 6.65 21.71
CA PHE A 175 9.33 7.84 21.83
C PHE A 175 10.82 7.51 22.00
N TYR A 176 11.14 6.41 22.69
CA TYR A 176 12.54 6.06 22.97
C TYR A 176 13.23 5.38 21.79
N THR A 177 12.55 4.48 21.12
CA THR A 177 13.16 3.69 20.02
C THR A 177 12.96 4.35 18.67
N GLY A 178 11.94 5.19 18.52
CA GLY A 178 11.51 5.73 17.23
C GLY A 178 10.75 4.73 16.36
N ASP A 179 10.50 3.50 16.87
CA ASP A 179 9.80 2.49 16.11
C ASP A 179 8.31 2.84 15.95
N PRO A 180 7.73 2.67 14.76
CA PRO A 180 6.32 2.88 14.55
C PRO A 180 5.52 1.77 15.28
N ILE A 181 4.60 2.17 16.15
CA ILE A 181 3.63 1.30 16.81
C ILE A 181 2.49 0.97 15.85
N ASP A 182 2.00 2.01 15.18
CA ASP A 182 0.96 1.88 14.16
C ASP A 182 0.92 3.11 13.24
N ILE A 183 0.33 2.96 12.05
CA ILE A 183 0.13 4.03 11.08
C ILE A 183 -1.33 4.03 10.65
N LEU A 184 -2.06 5.10 10.99
CA LEU A 184 -3.44 5.27 10.58
C LEU A 184 -3.49 6.03 9.26
N ARG A 185 -4.30 5.55 8.31
CA ARG A 185 -4.43 6.15 6.98
C ARG A 185 -4.96 7.59 6.98
N SER A 186 -5.40 8.12 8.12
CA SER A 186 -5.92 9.49 8.24
C SER A 186 -5.82 10.01 9.67
N ARG A 187 -5.53 11.31 9.79
CA ARG A 187 -5.60 12.05 11.07
C ARG A 187 -7.02 12.45 11.52
N ARG A 188 -8.03 12.21 10.66
CA ARG A 188 -9.42 12.64 10.94
C ARG A 188 -10.02 11.89 12.11
N THR A 189 -10.85 12.57 12.90
CA THR A 189 -11.53 12.05 14.09
C THR A 189 -12.30 10.75 13.86
N ASN A 190 -12.94 10.63 12.70
CA ASN A 190 -13.68 9.41 12.33
C ASN A 190 -12.80 8.17 12.15
N VAL A 191 -11.48 8.32 12.03
CA VAL A 191 -10.50 7.22 11.95
C VAL A 191 -9.79 7.05 13.29
N THR A 192 -9.34 8.15 13.90
CA THR A 192 -8.49 8.14 15.08
C THR A 192 -9.25 7.84 16.36
N GLU A 193 -10.48 8.36 16.52
CA GLU A 193 -11.29 8.10 17.73
C GLU A 193 -11.67 6.62 17.90
N PRO A 194 -12.21 5.91 16.88
CA PRO A 194 -12.47 4.48 17.00
C PRO A 194 -11.20 3.66 17.28
N TYR A 195 -10.08 4.08 16.71
CA TYR A 195 -8.80 3.43 16.93
C TYR A 195 -8.37 3.52 18.39
N PHE A 196 -8.28 4.74 18.97
CA PHE A 196 -7.88 4.91 20.37
C PHE A 196 -8.88 4.29 21.35
N ALA A 197 -10.17 4.37 21.04
CA ALA A 197 -11.20 3.71 21.84
C ALA A 197 -11.09 2.17 21.81
N GLY A 198 -10.62 1.61 20.69
CA GLY A 198 -10.43 0.16 20.52
C GLY A 198 -9.20 -0.40 21.21
N ILE A 199 -8.25 0.44 21.66
CA ILE A 199 -7.08 -0.01 22.41
C ILE A 199 -7.53 -0.46 23.83
N PRO A 200 -7.09 -1.63 24.32
CA PRO A 200 -7.41 -2.10 25.67
C PRO A 200 -7.10 -1.04 26.72
N ILE A 201 -8.00 -0.90 27.69
CA ILE A 201 -7.87 0.14 28.73
C ILE A 201 -6.59 -0.05 29.56
N GLU A 202 -6.17 -1.30 29.76
CA GLU A 202 -4.96 -1.66 30.51
C GLU A 202 -3.69 -1.10 29.83
N GLU A 203 -3.65 -1.10 28.50
CA GLU A 203 -2.55 -0.49 27.76
C GLU A 203 -2.58 1.03 27.87
N ARG A 204 -3.77 1.63 27.70
CA ARG A 204 -3.94 3.08 27.78
C ARG A 204 -3.60 3.66 29.15
N LEU A 205 -3.90 2.91 30.21
CA LEU A 205 -3.53 3.27 31.59
C LEU A 205 -2.01 3.22 31.84
N GLY A 206 -1.27 2.43 31.03
CA GLY A 206 0.19 2.32 31.11
C GLY A 206 0.94 3.48 30.47
N VAL A 207 0.29 4.28 29.61
CA VAL A 207 0.90 5.44 28.97
C VAL A 207 1.00 6.60 29.96
N LYS A 208 2.22 7.12 30.15
CA LYS A 208 2.50 8.23 31.07
C LYS A 208 2.57 9.57 30.35
N TYR A 209 3.14 9.58 29.14
CA TYR A 209 3.31 10.79 28.33
C TYR A 209 2.90 10.53 26.89
N LEU A 210 2.19 11.49 26.31
CA LEU A 210 1.88 11.55 24.89
C LEU A 210 2.47 12.83 24.33
N LEU A 211 3.46 12.69 23.44
CA LEU A 211 4.08 13.80 22.74
C LEU A 211 3.34 14.03 21.43
N SER A 212 3.02 15.27 21.13
CA SER A 212 2.41 15.66 19.85
C SER A 212 2.77 17.10 19.49
N ASP A 213 2.37 17.52 18.30
CA ASP A 213 2.34 18.94 17.97
C ASP A 213 1.28 19.69 18.80
N MET A 214 1.14 21.01 18.59
CA MET A 214 0.18 21.86 19.29
C MET A 214 -1.27 21.73 18.78
N TYR A 215 -1.59 20.67 18.03
CA TYR A 215 -2.93 20.50 17.52
C TYR A 215 -3.91 20.06 18.60
N ASN A 216 -4.93 20.88 18.86
CA ASN A 216 -5.87 20.68 19.97
C ASN A 216 -6.53 19.29 19.98
N GLN A 217 -6.68 18.65 18.83
CA GLN A 217 -7.28 17.32 18.73
C GLN A 217 -6.46 16.27 19.49
N TYR A 218 -5.12 16.34 19.42
CA TYR A 218 -4.25 15.40 20.10
C TYR A 218 -4.23 15.61 21.62
N ILE A 219 -4.30 16.86 22.05
CA ILE A 219 -4.44 17.21 23.47
C ILE A 219 -5.75 16.63 24.00
N ASN A 220 -6.86 16.78 23.26
CA ASN A 220 -8.16 16.24 23.64
C ASN A 220 -8.18 14.69 23.70
N TYR A 221 -7.32 14.00 22.94
CA TYR A 221 -7.21 12.53 23.01
C TYR A 221 -6.63 12.07 24.34
N VAL A 222 -5.72 12.83 24.93
CA VAL A 222 -5.17 12.52 26.27
C VAL A 222 -6.31 12.52 27.27
N ASP A 223 -7.10 13.58 27.32
CA ASP A 223 -8.21 13.69 28.28
C ASP A 223 -9.29 12.62 28.07
N LYS A 224 -9.53 12.24 26.81
CA LYS A 224 -10.63 11.34 26.44
C LYS A 224 -10.26 9.86 26.54
N TYR A 225 -9.04 9.49 26.20
CA TYR A 225 -8.65 8.09 26.02
C TYR A 225 -7.54 7.61 26.95
N PHE A 226 -6.74 8.51 27.54
CA PHE A 226 -5.55 8.16 28.31
C PHE A 226 -5.59 8.77 29.72
N PRO A 227 -6.32 8.14 30.67
CA PRO A 227 -6.63 8.75 31.97
C PRO A 227 -5.44 9.11 32.85
N ASN A 228 -4.29 8.42 32.68
CA ASN A 228 -3.08 8.61 33.48
C ASN A 228 -1.99 9.37 32.74
N THR A 229 -2.28 9.90 31.57
CA THR A 229 -1.28 10.45 30.64
C THR A 229 -1.20 11.96 30.74
N VAL A 230 0.02 12.49 30.69
CA VAL A 230 0.28 13.92 30.54
C VAL A 230 0.56 14.22 29.07
N SER A 231 -0.15 15.20 28.51
CA SER A 231 0.15 15.73 27.17
C SER A 231 1.41 16.57 27.20
N VAL A 232 2.34 16.30 26.29
CA VAL A 232 3.60 17.03 26.13
C VAL A 232 3.67 17.56 24.72
N VAL A 233 3.90 18.87 24.59
CA VAL A 233 4.10 19.48 23.26
C VAL A 233 5.54 19.30 22.83
N ASP A 234 5.76 18.87 21.59
CA ASP A 234 7.09 18.73 21.03
C ASP A 234 7.76 20.10 20.88
N SER A 235 8.96 20.22 21.45
CA SER A 235 9.75 21.44 21.46
C SER A 235 10.12 21.93 20.04
N PHE A 236 10.30 21.02 19.07
CA PHE A 236 10.56 21.35 17.67
C PHE A 236 9.43 22.20 17.09
N HIS A 237 8.20 21.79 17.28
CA HIS A 237 7.01 22.51 16.78
C HIS A 237 6.85 23.87 17.48
N VAL A 238 7.17 23.95 18.77
CA VAL A 238 7.16 25.24 19.50
C VAL A 238 8.19 26.22 18.91
N ILE A 239 9.43 25.78 18.71
CA ILE A 239 10.50 26.58 18.11
C ILE A 239 10.11 27.01 16.69
N GLN A 240 9.63 26.09 15.88
CA GLN A 240 9.19 26.36 14.50
C GLN A 240 8.08 27.41 14.48
N TRP A 241 7.10 27.32 15.38
CA TRP A 241 6.01 28.29 15.46
C TRP A 241 6.49 29.67 15.87
N VAL A 242 7.40 29.76 16.86
CA VAL A 242 8.02 31.03 17.30
C VAL A 242 8.82 31.64 16.16
N THR A 243 9.66 30.86 15.48
CA THR A 243 10.47 31.35 14.33
C THR A 243 9.55 31.86 13.22
N HIS A 244 8.52 31.10 12.86
CA HIS A 244 7.55 31.53 11.85
C HIS A 244 6.84 32.84 12.24
N SER A 245 6.47 32.99 13.51
CA SER A 245 5.83 34.20 14.01
C SER A 245 6.76 35.43 13.91
N ILE A 246 8.04 35.25 14.20
CA ILE A 246 9.07 36.28 14.05
C ILE A 246 9.22 36.66 12.57
N ASP A 247 9.32 35.68 11.68
CA ASP A 247 9.44 35.93 10.22
C ASP A 247 8.22 36.68 9.68
N MET A 248 7.02 36.30 10.11
CA MET A 248 5.79 37.01 9.72
C MET A 248 5.79 38.45 10.22
N TYR A 249 6.29 38.70 11.44
CA TYR A 249 6.41 40.06 11.98
C TYR A 249 7.42 40.89 11.18
N ILE A 250 8.60 40.35 10.88
CA ILE A 250 9.62 40.99 10.05
C ILE A 250 9.02 41.37 8.69
N ARG A 251 8.40 40.43 8.00
CA ARG A 251 7.73 40.68 6.70
C ARG A 251 6.65 41.77 6.78
N SER A 252 5.94 41.87 7.90
CA SER A 252 4.95 42.92 8.10
C SER A 252 5.57 44.31 8.20
N ILE A 253 6.72 44.39 8.89
CA ILE A 253 7.51 45.64 9.00
C ILE A 253 8.07 46.02 7.63
N GLU A 254 8.72 45.12 6.92
CA GLU A 254 9.24 45.34 5.57
C GLU A 254 8.14 45.87 4.61
N LYS A 255 6.98 45.25 4.64
CA LYS A 255 5.82 45.70 3.84
C LYS A 255 5.41 47.13 4.18
N THR A 256 5.39 47.46 5.45
CA THR A 256 5.06 48.85 5.92
C THR A 256 6.10 49.84 5.47
N ILE A 257 7.39 49.50 5.56
CA ILE A 257 8.51 50.36 5.09
C ILE A 257 8.39 50.59 3.58
N ARG A 258 8.20 49.52 2.78
CA ARG A 258 8.08 49.61 1.33
C ARG A 258 6.87 50.48 0.90
N LEU A 259 5.75 50.39 1.60
CA LEU A 259 4.58 51.23 1.33
C LEU A 259 4.89 52.70 1.61
N ARG A 260 5.52 53.01 2.74
CA ARG A 260 5.93 54.36 3.11
C ARG A 260 6.93 54.96 2.11
N ASP A 261 7.94 54.16 1.71
CA ASP A 261 8.96 54.60 0.76
C ASP A 261 8.35 54.86 -0.62
N ARG A 262 7.41 54.04 -1.03
CA ARG A 262 6.63 54.28 -2.27
C ARG A 262 5.81 55.56 -2.22
N GLU A 263 5.08 55.81 -1.13
CA GLU A 263 4.35 57.09 -0.93
C GLU A 263 5.27 58.29 -0.94
N LEU A 264 6.45 58.18 -0.34
CA LEU A 264 7.47 59.25 -0.36
C LEU A 264 8.04 59.49 -1.77
N ALA A 265 8.27 58.40 -2.54
CA ALA A 265 8.75 58.51 -3.91
C ALA A 265 7.69 59.18 -4.80
N GLU A 266 6.42 58.79 -4.66
CA GLU A 266 5.29 59.41 -5.39
C GLU A 266 5.12 60.92 -5.07
N ARG A 267 5.22 61.27 -3.78
CA ARG A 267 5.18 62.70 -3.37
C ARG A 267 6.33 63.54 -3.96
N LYS A 268 7.58 63.01 -3.85
CA LYS A 268 8.75 63.71 -4.42
C LYS A 268 8.67 63.80 -5.95
N SER A 269 8.21 62.78 -6.61
CA SER A 269 7.99 62.81 -8.08
C SER A 269 6.97 63.86 -8.50
N ALA A 270 5.89 64.02 -7.73
CA ALA A 270 4.91 65.04 -7.95
C ALA A 270 5.43 66.48 -7.73
N GLU A 271 6.30 66.67 -6.75
CA GLU A 271 6.94 67.95 -6.44
C GLU A 271 8.00 68.33 -7.49
N CYS A 272 8.81 67.38 -7.94
CA CYS A 272 9.94 67.68 -8.84
C CYS A 272 9.58 67.59 -10.33
N GLY A 273 8.44 66.98 -10.70
CA GLY A 273 8.02 66.80 -12.09
C GLY A 273 8.78 65.72 -12.89
N TYR A 274 9.57 64.88 -12.21
CA TYR A 274 10.23 63.70 -12.78
C TYR A 274 10.13 62.51 -11.82
N GLU A 275 10.32 61.31 -12.31
CA GLU A 275 10.24 60.08 -11.51
C GLU A 275 11.42 59.99 -10.52
N VAL A 276 11.11 59.93 -9.24
CA VAL A 276 12.10 59.75 -8.15
C VAL A 276 12.07 58.31 -7.69
N ILE A 277 13.18 57.59 -7.87
CA ILE A 277 13.39 56.25 -7.35
C ILE A 277 14.15 56.40 -6.04
N LEU A 278 13.58 55.96 -4.93
CA LEU A 278 14.30 55.87 -3.65
C LEU A 278 15.17 54.61 -3.65
N PRO A 279 16.41 54.69 -3.09
CA PRO A 279 17.17 53.46 -2.89
C PRO A 279 16.39 52.49 -1.99
N GLU A 280 16.46 51.19 -2.29
CA GLU A 280 15.89 50.19 -1.39
C GLU A 280 16.53 50.35 -0.02
N SER A 281 15.74 50.51 1.03
CA SER A 281 16.23 50.55 2.41
C SER A 281 16.62 49.12 2.78
N ASP A 282 17.91 48.91 3.05
CA ASP A 282 18.50 47.68 3.58
C ASP A 282 17.84 47.24 4.91
#